data_de1e092c6f0c40d6a4564b8951c7cd8c
#
_entry.id   de1e092c6f0c40d6a4564b8951c7cd8c
#
_cell.length_a   1.000
_cell.length_b   1.000
_cell.length_c   1.000
_cell.angle_alpha   90.00
_cell.angle_beta   90.00
_cell.angle_gamma   90.00
#
_symmetry.space_group_name_H-M   'P 1'
#
loop_
_entity.id
_entity.type
_entity.pdbx_description
1 polymer ?
#
loop_
_entity_poly.entity_id
_entity_poly.type
_entity_poly.pdbx_seq_one_letter_code
_entity_poly.pdbx_strand_id
1 'polypeptide(L)'
;LPDSKEAQMTGLIVRLNPNTWVTEQMISHGNYDESLLLLKGELELRMDNSTYVIHEGDSFYIPKNCLHNYMNISDEEATIIIYFSQLVY
;
A
#
# COMPACT_ATOMS: atom_id res chain seq x y z
N LEU A 1 -17.78 -13.67 13.01
CA LEU A 1 -17.10 -12.49 12.43
C LEU A 1 -18.08 -11.33 12.31
N PRO A 2 -17.59 -10.10 12.46
CA PRO A 2 -18.43 -8.93 12.25
C PRO A 2 -19.01 -8.89 10.83
N ASP A 3 -20.18 -8.35 10.68
CA ASP A 3 -20.77 -8.13 9.37
C ASP A 3 -19.96 -7.06 8.63
N SER A 4 -19.52 -7.37 7.42
CA SER A 4 -18.72 -6.44 6.60
C SER A 4 -19.42 -5.11 6.34
N LYS A 5 -20.75 -5.07 6.38
CA LYS A 5 -21.52 -3.83 6.20
C LYS A 5 -21.30 -2.81 7.31
N GLU A 6 -20.86 -3.27 8.48
CA GLU A 6 -20.58 -2.39 9.62
C GLU A 6 -19.10 -2.02 9.71
N ALA A 7 -18.26 -2.64 8.90
CA ALA A 7 -16.83 -2.37 8.91
C ALA A 7 -16.55 -0.97 8.36
N GLN A 8 -15.62 -0.27 9.01
CA GLN A 8 -15.17 1.07 8.59
C GLN A 8 -13.80 1.03 7.93
N MET A 9 -13.26 -0.18 7.70
CA MET A 9 -11.94 -0.38 7.13
C MET A 9 -11.94 -1.57 6.18
N THR A 10 -11.08 -1.50 5.18
CA THR A 10 -10.77 -2.64 4.30
C THR A 10 -9.31 -3.01 4.47
N GLY A 11 -9.03 -4.27 4.72
CA GLY A 11 -7.68 -4.81 4.79
C GLY A 11 -7.42 -5.75 3.62
N LEU A 12 -6.26 -5.61 2.99
CA LEU A 12 -5.84 -6.44 1.86
C LEU A 12 -4.44 -6.98 2.08
N ILE A 13 -4.19 -8.19 1.59
CA ILE A 13 -2.83 -8.72 1.48
C ILE A 13 -2.48 -8.68 -0.01
N VAL A 14 -1.38 -8.00 -0.32
CA VAL A 14 -0.89 -7.87 -1.68
C VAL A 14 0.45 -8.57 -1.80
N ARG A 15 0.60 -9.40 -2.83
CA ARG A 15 1.87 -10.02 -3.18
C ARG A 15 2.32 -9.42 -4.50
N LEU A 16 3.54 -8.92 -4.50
CA LEU A 16 4.06 -8.14 -5.63
C LEU A 16 5.36 -8.76 -6.12
N ASN A 17 5.40 -9.11 -7.39
CA ASN A 17 6.60 -9.67 -8.02
C ASN A 17 7.75 -8.66 -8.05
N PRO A 18 9.01 -9.13 -8.15
CA PRO A 18 10.17 -8.24 -8.27
C PRO A 18 10.02 -7.25 -9.42
N ASN A 19 10.52 -6.05 -9.21
CA ASN A 19 10.57 -4.98 -10.23
C ASN A 19 9.20 -4.61 -10.82
N THR A 20 8.16 -4.80 -10.03
CA THR A 20 6.78 -4.55 -10.44
C THR A 20 6.18 -3.43 -9.61
N TRP A 21 5.56 -2.46 -10.28
CA TRP A 21 4.76 -1.41 -9.65
C TRP A 21 3.38 -1.95 -9.32
N VAL A 22 2.80 -1.47 -8.22
CA VAL A 22 1.44 -1.85 -7.83
C VAL A 22 0.43 -1.40 -8.87
N THR A 23 0.64 -0.21 -9.44
CA THR A 23 -0.19 0.33 -10.51
C THR A 23 0.69 0.84 -11.63
N GLU A 24 0.13 1.01 -12.84
CA GLU A 24 0.88 1.54 -13.98
C GLU A 24 1.20 3.01 -13.83
N GLN A 25 0.38 3.75 -13.07
CA GLN A 25 0.51 5.20 -12.89
C GLN A 25 0.38 5.54 -11.42
N MET A 26 0.87 6.72 -11.05
CA MET A 26 0.61 7.28 -9.73
C MET A 26 -0.88 7.47 -9.56
N ILE A 27 -1.41 7.07 -8.41
CA ILE A 27 -2.84 7.17 -8.11
C ILE A 27 -3.06 7.89 -6.79
N SER A 28 -4.29 8.37 -6.61
CA SER A 28 -4.77 8.94 -5.36
C SER A 28 -6.09 8.28 -5.02
N HIS A 29 -6.29 7.93 -3.76
CA HIS A 29 -7.54 7.31 -3.32
C HIS A 29 -8.65 8.33 -3.03
N GLY A 30 -8.34 9.61 -3.06
CA GLY A 30 -9.34 10.67 -2.91
C GLY A 30 -9.96 10.74 -1.52
N ASN A 31 -10.89 9.86 -1.24
CA ASN A 31 -11.77 9.96 -0.06
C ASN A 31 -11.30 9.19 1.17
N TYR A 32 -10.22 8.43 1.09
CA TYR A 32 -9.79 7.62 2.22
C TYR A 32 -8.27 7.56 2.33
N ASP A 33 -7.85 7.26 3.54
CA ASP A 33 -6.43 7.09 3.87
C ASP A 33 -6.01 5.64 3.66
N GLU A 34 -4.72 5.44 3.46
CA GLU A 34 -4.13 4.12 3.31
C GLU A 34 -3.00 3.96 4.31
N SER A 35 -2.93 2.82 4.97
CA SER A 35 -1.81 2.43 5.83
C SER A 35 -1.26 1.12 5.33
N LEU A 36 0.07 1.01 5.24
CA LEU A 36 0.75 -0.18 4.77
C LEU A 36 1.72 -0.70 5.80
N LEU A 37 1.85 -2.03 5.84
CA LEU A 37 2.88 -2.72 6.60
C LEU A 37 3.59 -3.69 5.66
N LEU A 38 4.90 -3.54 5.51
CA LEU A 38 5.70 -4.44 4.70
C LEU A 38 6.12 -5.66 5.52
N LEU A 39 5.58 -6.82 5.17
CA LEU A 39 5.88 -8.08 5.86
C LEU A 39 7.14 -8.74 5.32
N LYS A 40 7.37 -8.64 4.01
CA LYS A 40 8.50 -9.27 3.34
C LYS A 40 8.89 -8.47 2.12
N GLY A 41 10.21 -8.33 1.90
CA GLY A 41 10.74 -7.65 0.73
C GLY A 41 11.25 -6.26 1.03
N GLU A 42 11.36 -5.45 0.00
CA GLU A 42 11.79 -4.06 0.08
C GLU A 42 11.06 -3.28 -1.00
N LEU A 43 10.51 -2.13 -0.63
CA LEU A 43 9.73 -1.32 -1.55
C LEU A 43 10.34 0.05 -1.78
N GLU A 44 10.17 0.56 -2.99
CA GLU A 44 10.33 1.98 -3.28
C GLU A 44 8.94 2.61 -3.28
N LEU A 45 8.70 3.53 -2.37
CA LEU A 45 7.44 4.27 -2.30
C LEU A 45 7.64 5.66 -2.87
N ARG A 46 6.79 6.03 -3.82
CA ARG A 46 6.74 7.39 -4.36
C ARG A 46 5.46 8.06 -3.89
N MET A 47 5.61 9.24 -3.30
CA MET A 47 4.49 10.05 -2.82
C MET A 47 4.72 11.48 -3.30
N ASP A 48 3.84 11.98 -4.16
CA ASP A 48 3.97 13.30 -4.76
C ASP A 48 5.37 13.47 -5.36
N ASN A 49 6.23 14.30 -4.74
CA ASN A 49 7.59 14.57 -5.22
C ASN A 49 8.68 13.88 -4.38
N SER A 50 8.29 12.99 -3.48
CA SER A 50 9.21 12.33 -2.56
C SER A 50 9.30 10.85 -2.85
N THR A 51 10.48 10.26 -2.61
CA THR A 51 10.72 8.83 -2.77
C THR A 51 11.33 8.29 -1.48
N TYR A 52 10.80 7.17 -1.01
CA TYR A 52 11.23 6.51 0.22
C TYR A 52 11.53 5.04 -0.05
N VAL A 53 12.49 4.48 0.67
CA VAL A 53 12.76 3.04 0.68
C VAL A 53 12.17 2.47 1.96
N ILE A 54 11.34 1.45 1.81
CA ILE A 54 10.61 0.79 2.89
C ILE A 54 11.17 -0.61 3.08
N HIS A 55 11.50 -0.96 4.32
CA HIS A 55 12.10 -2.23 4.70
C HIS A 55 11.11 -3.12 5.45
N GLU A 56 11.40 -4.40 5.55
CA GLU A 56 10.58 -5.34 6.31
C GLU A 56 10.31 -4.84 7.72
N GLY A 57 9.06 -4.90 8.13
CA GLY A 57 8.64 -4.44 9.45
C GLY A 57 8.27 -2.97 9.50
N ASP A 58 8.61 -2.20 8.46
CA ASP A 58 8.23 -0.78 8.41
C ASP A 58 6.75 -0.66 8.07
N SER A 59 6.12 0.32 8.67
CA SER A 59 4.78 0.74 8.30
C SER A 59 4.80 2.20 7.89
N PHE A 60 3.87 2.59 7.04
CA PHE A 60 3.77 3.97 6.61
C PHE A 60 2.33 4.30 6.23
N TYR A 61 2.07 5.59 6.20
CA TYR A 61 0.74 6.14 6.01
C TYR A 61 0.71 6.98 4.75
N ILE A 62 -0.31 6.76 3.94
CA ILE A 62 -0.55 7.55 2.74
C ILE A 62 -1.85 8.31 2.94
N PRO A 63 -1.80 9.64 3.11
CA PRO A 63 -3.01 10.41 3.32
C PRO A 63 -3.88 10.47 2.06
N LYS A 64 -5.16 10.71 2.26
CA LYS A 64 -6.08 10.91 1.13
C LYS A 64 -5.58 12.06 0.23
N ASN A 65 -5.91 11.99 -1.04
CA ASN A 65 -5.52 12.98 -2.07
C ASN A 65 -4.02 13.05 -2.34
N CYS A 66 -3.24 12.08 -1.85
CA CYS A 66 -1.82 12.00 -2.13
C CYS A 66 -1.58 11.08 -3.32
N LEU A 67 -0.96 11.59 -4.39
CA LEU A 67 -0.55 10.77 -5.52
C LEU A 67 0.59 9.86 -5.07
N HIS A 68 0.46 8.56 -5.29
CA HIS A 68 1.46 7.60 -4.85
C HIS A 68 1.50 6.36 -5.73
N ASN A 69 2.62 5.65 -5.63
CA ASN A 69 2.79 4.31 -6.16
C ASN A 69 3.95 3.65 -5.42
N TYR A 70 4.03 2.33 -5.47
CA TYR A 70 5.17 1.62 -4.91
C TYR A 70 5.53 0.42 -5.74
N MET A 71 6.81 0.09 -5.73
CA MET A 71 7.41 -0.99 -6.52
C MET A 71 8.21 -1.92 -5.60
N ASN A 72 8.14 -3.21 -5.87
CA ASN A 72 9.02 -4.17 -5.23
C ASN A 72 10.42 -4.05 -5.85
N ILE A 73 11.40 -3.62 -5.07
CA ILE A 73 12.79 -3.49 -5.50
C ILE A 73 13.66 -4.65 -5.01
N SER A 74 13.06 -5.65 -4.38
CA SER A 74 13.78 -6.84 -3.93
C SER A 74 13.82 -7.91 -5.03
N ASP A 75 14.63 -8.96 -4.81
CA ASP A 75 14.79 -10.06 -5.75
C ASP A 75 13.70 -11.12 -5.62
N GLU A 76 12.86 -11.03 -4.61
CA GLU A 76 11.81 -11.99 -4.33
C GLU A 76 10.44 -11.31 -4.27
N GLU A 77 9.39 -12.11 -4.22
CA GLU A 77 8.05 -11.58 -4.03
C GLU A 77 7.95 -10.81 -2.72
N ALA A 78 7.39 -9.61 -2.77
CA ALA A 78 7.10 -8.82 -1.57
C ALA A 78 5.69 -9.11 -1.09
N THR A 79 5.49 -9.04 0.22
CA THR A 79 4.17 -9.22 0.84
C THR A 79 3.84 -7.98 1.68
N ILE A 80 2.72 -7.37 1.37
CA ILE A 80 2.29 -6.11 1.97
C ILE A 80 0.88 -6.29 2.52
N ILE A 81 0.64 -5.78 3.73
CA ILE A 81 -0.71 -5.63 4.25
C ILE A 81 -1.11 -4.17 4.07
N ILE A 82 -2.26 -3.94 3.46
CA ILE A 82 -2.78 -2.61 3.18
C ILE A 82 -4.12 -2.45 3.87
N TYR A 83 -4.30 -1.33 4.55
CA TYR A 83 -5.57 -0.96 5.18
C TYR A 83 -6.07 0.36 4.61
N PHE A 84 -7.34 0.38 4.25
CA PHE A 84 -8.03 1.60 3.83
C PHE A 84 -9.02 2.03 4.90
N SER A 85 -9.18 3.33 5.08
CA SER A 85 -10.04 3.90 6.13
C SER A 85 -11.54 3.84 5.80
N GLN A 86 -11.92 3.16 4.71
CA GLN A 86 -13.31 2.90 4.37
C GLN A 86 -13.41 1.58 3.60
N LEU A 87 -14.64 1.13 3.34
CA LEU A 87 -14.86 -0.07 2.55
C LEU A 87 -14.53 0.19 1.08
N VAL A 88 -13.72 -0.69 0.52
CA VAL A 88 -13.28 -0.63 -0.88
C VAL A 88 -13.62 -1.98 -1.51
N TYR A 89 -14.59 -1.98 -2.42
CA TYR A 89 -15.01 -3.20 -3.13
C TYR A 89 -14.84 -3.02 -4.63
#